data_1ae38ae3a1c8c3fb6639e7046b214c8d
#
_entry.id   1ae38ae3a1c8c3fb6639e7046b214c8d
#
_cell.length_a   1.000
_cell.length_b   1.000
_cell.length_c   1.000
_cell.angle_alpha   90.00
_cell.angle_beta   90.00
_cell.angle_gamma   90.00
#
_symmetry.space_group_name_H-M   'P 1'
#
loop_
_entity.id
_entity.type
_entity.pdbx_description
1 polymer ?
#
loop_
_entity_poly.entity_id
_entity_poly.type
_entity_poly.pdbx_seq_one_letter_code
_entity_poly.pdbx_strand_id
1 'polypeptide(L)'
;MFWVYILQCSDKSYYTGQTDNLEKRLTQHQDKMIPGCYTSTRLPIQLKFSQEFMSREEALSAERQIKGWSGRKKEALINGDWQALSDYSKRKN
;
A
#
# COMPACT_ATOMS: atom_id res chain seq x y z
N MET A 1 -9.16 10.31 10.79
CA MET A 1 -7.83 9.76 10.50
C MET A 1 -7.82 9.13 9.12
N PHE A 2 -6.68 9.15 8.49
CA PHE A 2 -6.52 8.61 7.13
C PHE A 2 -5.41 7.59 7.12
N TRP A 3 -5.55 6.56 6.30
CA TRP A 3 -4.63 5.42 6.28
C TRP A 3 -4.06 5.24 4.89
N VAL A 4 -2.75 4.97 4.81
CA VAL A 4 -2.12 4.43 3.61
C VAL A 4 -1.82 2.97 3.91
N TYR A 5 -2.13 2.10 2.96
CA TYR A 5 -1.97 0.66 3.15
C TYR A 5 -1.37 0.02 1.91
N ILE A 6 -0.71 -1.11 2.13
CA ILE A 6 -0.19 -1.96 1.04
C ILE A 6 -0.77 -3.34 1.23
N LEU A 7 -1.41 -3.85 0.17
CA LEU A 7 -1.93 -5.21 0.11
C LEU A 7 -1.03 -6.05 -0.79
N GLN A 8 -0.81 -7.31 -0.41
CA GLN A 8 -0.19 -8.27 -1.32
C GLN A 8 -1.29 -9.15 -1.90
N CYS A 9 -1.31 -9.28 -3.21
CA CYS A 9 -2.28 -10.07 -3.93
C CYS A 9 -1.82 -11.52 -4.08
N SER A 10 -2.70 -12.39 -4.58
CA SER A 10 -2.39 -13.81 -4.75
C SER A 10 -1.24 -14.05 -5.72
N ASP A 11 -1.04 -13.16 -6.69
CA ASP A 11 0.04 -13.23 -7.66
C ASP A 11 1.33 -12.59 -7.15
N LYS A 12 1.41 -12.26 -5.86
CA LYS A 12 2.55 -11.62 -5.20
C LYS A 12 2.74 -10.16 -5.54
N SER A 13 1.90 -9.58 -6.36
CA SER A 13 1.96 -8.14 -6.65
C SER A 13 1.44 -7.32 -5.47
N TYR A 14 1.77 -6.03 -5.45
CA TYR A 14 1.36 -5.13 -4.38
C TYR A 14 0.36 -4.09 -4.90
N TYR A 15 -0.61 -3.78 -4.05
CA TYR A 15 -1.56 -2.70 -4.30
C TYR A 15 -1.45 -1.68 -3.16
N THR A 16 -1.26 -0.41 -3.51
CA THR A 16 -1.17 0.68 -2.54
C THR A 16 -2.41 1.55 -2.65
N GLY A 17 -3.03 1.84 -1.52
CA GLY A 17 -4.22 2.68 -1.48
C GLY A 17 -4.26 3.56 -0.25
N GLN A 18 -5.27 4.42 -0.19
CA GLN A 18 -5.54 5.22 0.99
C GLN A 18 -7.04 5.21 1.29
N THR A 19 -7.39 5.38 2.56
CA THR A 19 -8.78 5.35 2.99
C THR A 19 -8.92 6.05 4.34
N ASP A 20 -10.12 6.49 4.64
CA ASP A 20 -10.47 7.00 5.96
C ASP A 20 -11.02 5.90 6.88
N ASN A 21 -11.22 4.70 6.35
CA ASN A 21 -11.69 3.55 7.13
C ASN A 21 -11.04 2.28 6.60
N LEU A 22 -9.93 1.91 7.23
CA LEU A 22 -9.11 0.78 6.77
C LEU A 22 -9.87 -0.54 6.81
N GLU A 23 -10.57 -0.80 7.89
CA GLU A 23 -11.31 -2.05 8.08
C GLU A 23 -12.36 -2.25 7.00
N LYS A 24 -13.15 -1.21 6.75
CA LYS A 24 -14.19 -1.23 5.73
C LYS A 24 -13.58 -1.44 4.34
N ARG A 25 -12.49 -0.76 4.05
CA ARG A 25 -11.84 -0.86 2.75
C ARG A 25 -11.28 -2.26 2.51
N LEU A 26 -10.70 -2.88 3.53
CA LEU A 26 -10.20 -4.24 3.41
C LEU A 26 -11.31 -5.22 3.10
N THR A 27 -12.46 -5.08 3.78
CA THR A 27 -13.62 -5.89 3.51
C THR A 27 -14.09 -5.72 2.07
N GLN A 28 -14.13 -4.49 1.58
CA GLN A 28 -14.54 -4.20 0.20
C GLN A 28 -13.62 -4.87 -0.81
N HIS A 29 -12.31 -4.86 -0.57
CA HIS A 29 -11.35 -5.53 -1.44
C HIS A 29 -11.59 -7.04 -1.45
N GLN A 30 -11.76 -7.65 -0.28
CA GLN A 30 -11.94 -9.09 -0.17
C GLN A 30 -13.25 -9.55 -0.79
N ASP A 31 -14.29 -8.76 -0.68
CA ASP A 31 -15.63 -9.11 -1.19
C ASP A 31 -15.84 -8.67 -2.64
N LYS A 32 -14.79 -8.16 -3.30
CA LYS A 32 -14.86 -7.66 -4.69
C LYS A 32 -15.89 -6.56 -4.86
N MET A 33 -16.10 -5.75 -3.82
CA MET A 33 -17.10 -4.69 -3.83
C MET A 33 -16.64 -3.44 -4.57
N ILE A 34 -15.39 -3.40 -5.03
CA ILE A 34 -14.84 -2.27 -5.79
C ILE A 34 -14.70 -2.72 -7.24
N PRO A 35 -15.65 -2.34 -8.12
CA PRO A 35 -15.60 -2.77 -9.52
C PRO A 35 -14.37 -2.26 -10.23
N GLY A 36 -13.73 -3.12 -11.03
CA GLY A 36 -12.55 -2.75 -11.79
C GLY A 36 -11.30 -2.53 -10.96
N CYS A 37 -11.34 -2.84 -9.67
CA CYS A 37 -10.18 -2.68 -8.81
C CYS A 37 -9.12 -3.74 -9.15
N TYR A 38 -7.86 -3.33 -9.07
CA TYR A 38 -6.71 -4.21 -9.31
C TYR A 38 -6.81 -5.52 -8.53
N THR A 39 -7.28 -5.45 -7.29
CA THR A 39 -7.33 -6.62 -6.40
C THR A 39 -8.46 -7.58 -6.70
N SER A 40 -9.47 -7.16 -7.46
CA SER A 40 -10.69 -7.95 -7.65
C SER A 40 -10.47 -9.29 -8.35
N THR A 41 -9.43 -9.38 -9.20
CA THR A 41 -9.07 -10.60 -9.90
C THR A 41 -7.85 -11.30 -9.29
N ARG A 42 -7.35 -10.79 -8.16
CA ARG A 42 -6.10 -11.24 -7.53
C ARG A 42 -6.27 -11.64 -6.08
N LEU A 43 -7.45 -12.12 -5.73
CA LEU A 43 -7.73 -12.60 -4.38
C LEU A 43 -7.09 -13.97 -4.16
N PRO A 44 -6.76 -14.33 -2.92
CA PRO A 44 -6.92 -13.54 -1.71
C PRO A 44 -5.86 -12.45 -1.58
N ILE A 45 -6.19 -11.43 -0.79
CA ILE A 45 -5.28 -10.34 -0.48
C ILE A 45 -4.85 -10.43 0.98
N GLN A 46 -3.67 -9.86 1.28
CA GLN A 46 -3.17 -9.76 2.64
C GLN A 46 -2.72 -8.34 2.91
N LEU A 47 -3.10 -7.81 4.06
CA LEU A 47 -2.61 -6.51 4.50
C LEU A 47 -1.17 -6.67 4.97
N LYS A 48 -0.24 -5.97 4.31
CA LYS A 48 1.18 -6.05 4.63
C LYS A 48 1.71 -4.81 5.34
N PHE A 49 1.08 -3.66 5.12
CA PHE A 49 1.53 -2.41 5.70
C PHE A 49 0.35 -1.47 5.83
N SER A 50 0.31 -0.72 6.93
CA SER A 50 -0.63 0.38 7.09
C SER A 50 0.01 1.45 7.95
N GLN A 51 -0.28 2.69 7.63
CA GLN A 51 0.18 3.83 8.41
C GLN A 51 -0.92 4.88 8.47
N GLU A 52 -1.11 5.43 9.66
CA GLU A 52 -2.11 6.44 9.93
C GLU A 52 -1.55 7.84 9.71
N PHE A 53 -2.37 8.71 9.15
CA PHE A 53 -2.05 10.12 8.94
C PHE A 53 -3.16 10.99 9.49
N MET A 54 -2.80 12.19 9.94
CA MET A 54 -3.77 13.11 10.51
C MET A 54 -4.61 13.83 9.46
N SER A 55 -4.08 14.00 8.25
CA SER A 55 -4.80 14.69 7.20
C SER A 55 -4.86 13.83 5.93
N ARG A 56 -5.90 14.09 5.13
CA ARG A 56 -6.05 13.44 3.83
C ARG A 56 -4.90 13.78 2.89
N GLU A 57 -4.44 15.01 2.92
CA GLU A 57 -3.37 15.49 2.06
C GLU A 57 -2.07 14.74 2.31
N GLU A 58 -1.74 14.52 3.58
CA GLU A 58 -0.57 13.74 3.93
C GLU A 58 -0.69 12.30 3.46
N ALA A 59 -1.86 11.69 3.64
CA ALA A 59 -2.10 10.33 3.21
C ALA A 59 -2.01 10.20 1.69
N LEU A 60 -2.62 11.14 0.96
CA LEU A 60 -2.55 11.14 -0.51
C LEU A 60 -1.13 11.30 -1.01
N SER A 61 -0.36 12.18 -0.38
CA SER A 61 1.04 12.41 -0.75
C SER A 61 1.86 11.12 -0.54
N ALA A 62 1.69 10.47 0.60
CA ALA A 62 2.37 9.23 0.90
C ALA A 62 1.96 8.11 -0.05
N GLU A 63 0.68 8.00 -0.36
CA GLU A 63 0.18 6.99 -1.29
C GLU A 63 0.79 7.15 -2.67
N ARG A 64 0.81 8.37 -3.18
CA ARG A 64 1.40 8.65 -4.50
C ARG A 64 2.87 8.28 -4.54
N GLN A 65 3.60 8.63 -3.50
CA GLN A 65 5.03 8.34 -3.41
C GLN A 65 5.27 6.83 -3.39
N ILE A 66 4.58 6.12 -2.51
CA ILE A 66 4.75 4.67 -2.36
C ILE A 66 4.30 3.92 -3.62
N LYS A 67 3.23 4.40 -4.25
CA LYS A 67 2.71 3.78 -5.47
C LYS A 67 3.74 3.78 -6.60
N GLY A 68 4.61 4.80 -6.63
CA GLY A 68 5.66 4.89 -7.63
C GLY A 68 6.90 4.06 -7.30
N TRP A 69 6.97 3.44 -6.14
CA TRP A 69 8.13 2.67 -5.72
C TRP A 69 8.17 1.30 -6.38
N SER A 70 9.39 0.75 -6.54
CA SER A 70 9.58 -0.63 -6.99
C SER A 70 9.08 -1.62 -5.94
N GLY A 71 8.89 -2.88 -6.33
CA GLY A 71 8.49 -3.93 -5.41
C GLY A 71 9.49 -4.10 -4.27
N ARG A 72 10.78 -4.00 -4.56
CA ARG A 72 11.84 -4.11 -3.54
C ARG A 72 11.73 -3.02 -2.49
N LYS A 73 11.44 -1.80 -2.94
CA LYS A 73 11.32 -0.67 -2.01
C LYS A 73 10.07 -0.82 -1.14
N LYS A 74 8.99 -1.32 -1.70
CA LYS A 74 7.78 -1.63 -0.94
C LYS A 74 8.04 -2.74 0.09
N GLU A 75 8.79 -3.77 -0.28
CA GLU A 75 9.16 -4.83 0.64
C GLU A 75 10.00 -4.31 1.79
N ALA A 76 10.95 -3.41 1.52
CA ALA A 76 11.76 -2.81 2.56
C ALA A 76 10.89 -2.05 3.57
N LEU A 77 9.90 -1.31 3.07
CA LEU A 77 8.97 -0.60 3.93
C LEU A 77 8.14 -1.57 4.78
N ILE A 78 7.63 -2.63 4.18
CA ILE A 78 6.82 -3.65 4.86
C ILE A 78 7.61 -4.32 5.97
N ASN A 79 8.88 -4.63 5.70
CA ASN A 79 9.75 -5.33 6.65
C ASN A 79 10.37 -4.41 7.69
N GLY A 80 10.18 -3.10 7.57
CA GLY A 80 10.80 -2.14 8.45
C GLY A 80 12.30 -2.05 8.23
N ASP A 81 12.77 -2.38 7.04
CA ASP A 81 14.19 -2.34 6.70
C ASP A 81 14.57 -0.94 6.23
N TRP A 82 14.80 -0.07 7.19
CA TRP A 82 15.06 1.33 6.93
C TRP A 82 16.38 1.54 6.18
N GLN A 83 17.34 0.67 6.39
CA GLN A 83 18.62 0.76 5.69
C GLN A 83 18.45 0.51 4.20
N ALA A 84 17.77 -0.56 3.82
CA ALA A 84 17.51 -0.87 2.42
C ALA A 84 16.67 0.24 1.77
N LEU A 85 15.68 0.77 2.49
CA LEU A 85 14.83 1.83 2.01
C LEU A 85 15.64 3.09 1.71
N SER A 86 16.54 3.44 2.61
CA SER A 86 17.45 4.57 2.45
C SER A 86 18.36 4.38 1.24
N ASP A 87 18.92 3.20 1.08
CA ASP A 87 19.81 2.89 -0.04
C ASP A 87 19.10 3.02 -1.39
N TYR A 88 17.88 2.52 -1.48
CA TYR A 88 17.07 2.65 -2.70
C TYR A 88 16.76 4.11 -3.02
N SER A 89 16.55 4.92 -1.99
CA SER A 89 16.29 6.35 -2.17
C SER A 89 17.54 7.09 -2.67
N LYS A 90 18.70 6.71 -2.19
CA LYS A 90 19.99 7.31 -2.61
C LYS A 90 20.32 7.03 -4.07
N ARG A 91 19.86 5.92 -4.61
CA ARG A 91 20.15 5.52 -5.98
C ARG A 91 19.52 6.40 -7.05
N LYS A 92 18.61 7.26 -6.65
CA LYS A 92 17.93 8.14 -7.60
C LYS A 92 18.75 9.35 -7.99
N ASN A 93 19.87 9.55 -7.40
CA ASN A 93 20.71 10.70 -7.69
C ASN A 93 21.65 10.45 -8.85
#